data_3573e701734c15738ed60dbb0ca67e22
#
_entry.id   3573e701734c15738ed60dbb0ca67e22
#
_cell.length_a   1.000
_cell.length_b   1.000
_cell.length_c   1.000
_cell.angle_alpha   90.00
_cell.angle_beta   90.00
_cell.angle_gamma   90.00
#
_symmetry.space_group_name_H-M   'P 1'
#
loop_
_entity.id
_entity.type
_entity.pdbx_description
1 polymer ?
#
loop_
_entity_poly.entity_id
_entity_poly.type
_entity_poly.pdbx_seq_one_letter_code
_entity_poly.pdbx_strand_id
1 'polypeptide(L)'
;ISEPHFIGESLSYSRYNLLQNLLRKVIHESNIYTQSFLISINTSDNQNLSIIRQSGFQPLRIIKYWQKRDKLKFKKVENKDNYVWERLNEENSQQIWRLEQARESINFRSIFDRQWNDIYEKRNSLTGVIKSKENNVIAGLIPSICPIYDLSLELIRDLIWDERLVLSIPQRINNIKLNNKKFYIETTSEDSKLNDILDKSSWYIREERVLLGRSIWKRQNGYKLKPIETELLSNLVGNLQQQPELPSTCKINVNR
;
A
#
# COMPACT_ATOMS: atom_id res chain seq x y z
N ILE A 1 -8.60 -12.10 3.85
CA ILE A 1 -9.80 -12.97 3.90
C ILE A 1 -9.62 -13.96 2.76
N SER A 2 -9.55 -15.27 3.09
CA SER A 2 -9.50 -16.35 2.10
C SER A 2 -10.76 -16.32 1.23
N GLU A 3 -10.64 -16.70 -0.05
CA GLU A 3 -11.81 -16.84 -0.92
C GLU A 3 -12.80 -17.82 -0.30
N PRO A 4 -14.10 -17.49 -0.20
CA PRO A 4 -15.09 -18.41 0.34
C PRO A 4 -15.28 -19.58 -0.64
N HIS A 5 -14.93 -20.80 -0.20
CA HIS A 5 -15.25 -22.02 -0.92
C HIS A 5 -16.68 -22.45 -0.58
N PHE A 6 -17.57 -22.39 -1.56
CA PHE A 6 -18.94 -22.88 -1.40
C PHE A 6 -19.02 -24.37 -1.70
N ILE A 7 -19.35 -25.17 -0.71
CA ILE A 7 -19.61 -26.61 -0.82
C ILE A 7 -21.14 -26.80 -0.80
N GLY A 8 -21.73 -27.13 -1.94
CA GLY A 8 -23.13 -27.52 -2.03
C GLY A 8 -23.93 -26.85 -3.16
N GLU A 9 -24.45 -27.65 -4.08
CA GLU A 9 -25.19 -27.21 -5.26
C GLU A 9 -26.71 -27.03 -5.05
N SER A 10 -27.25 -27.12 -3.83
CA SER A 10 -28.70 -27.26 -3.64
C SER A 10 -29.44 -26.10 -2.98
N LEU A 11 -28.86 -24.92 -2.85
CA LEU A 11 -29.58 -23.77 -2.36
C LEU A 11 -29.83 -22.77 -3.50
N SER A 12 -31.09 -22.51 -3.78
CA SER A 12 -31.62 -21.55 -4.76
C SER A 12 -31.25 -20.08 -4.48
N TYR A 13 -30.42 -19.82 -3.49
CA TYR A 13 -29.77 -18.54 -3.28
C TYR A 13 -28.63 -18.40 -4.27
N SER A 14 -28.77 -17.49 -5.22
CA SER A 14 -27.69 -17.12 -6.11
C SER A 14 -26.43 -16.88 -5.29
N ARG A 15 -25.29 -17.48 -5.71
CA ARG A 15 -23.94 -17.22 -5.16
C ARG A 15 -23.69 -15.71 -4.95
N TYR A 16 -24.26 -14.92 -5.82
CA TYR A 16 -24.31 -13.47 -5.76
C TYR A 16 -24.90 -12.94 -4.45
N ASN A 17 -26.13 -13.34 -4.10
CA ASN A 17 -26.83 -12.86 -2.91
C ASN A 17 -26.11 -13.30 -1.64
N LEU A 18 -25.55 -14.50 -1.64
CA LEU A 18 -24.82 -15.03 -0.49
C LEU A 18 -23.54 -14.22 -0.23
N LEU A 19 -22.72 -13.99 -1.26
CA LEU A 19 -21.50 -13.18 -1.12
C LEU A 19 -21.81 -11.75 -0.70
N GLN A 20 -22.83 -11.13 -1.26
CA GLN A 20 -23.25 -9.78 -0.88
C GLN A 20 -23.72 -9.72 0.57
N ASN A 21 -24.49 -10.68 1.02
CA ASN A 21 -24.95 -10.75 2.42
C ASN A 21 -23.80 -11.01 3.39
N LEU A 22 -22.84 -11.88 3.04
CA LEU A 22 -21.63 -12.11 3.83
C LEU A 22 -20.80 -10.83 3.96
N LEU A 23 -20.58 -10.11 2.87
CA LEU A 23 -19.85 -8.83 2.90
C LEU A 23 -20.55 -7.81 3.78
N ARG A 24 -21.87 -7.66 3.64
CA ARG A 24 -22.67 -6.75 4.49
C ARG A 24 -22.54 -7.12 5.98
N LYS A 25 -22.63 -8.41 6.29
CA LYS A 25 -22.50 -8.92 7.66
C LYS A 25 -21.11 -8.65 8.23
N VAL A 26 -20.04 -8.96 7.49
CA VAL A 26 -18.66 -8.67 7.91
C VAL A 26 -18.45 -7.19 8.19
N ILE A 27 -18.97 -6.31 7.32
CA ILE A 27 -18.87 -4.87 7.50
C ILE A 27 -19.66 -4.39 8.71
N HIS A 28 -20.86 -4.93 8.92
CA HIS A 28 -21.73 -4.55 10.04
C HIS A 28 -21.17 -5.01 11.39
N GLU A 29 -20.66 -6.23 11.45
CA GLU A 29 -20.11 -6.84 12.68
C GLU A 29 -18.64 -6.46 12.93
N SER A 30 -18.05 -5.62 12.07
CA SER A 30 -16.66 -5.21 12.25
C SER A 30 -16.46 -4.47 13.57
N ASN A 31 -15.28 -4.66 14.17
CA ASN A 31 -14.90 -3.97 15.39
C ASN A 31 -14.98 -2.45 15.23
N ILE A 32 -15.26 -1.76 16.34
CA ILE A 32 -15.34 -0.29 16.41
C ILE A 32 -14.02 0.39 15.94
N TYR A 33 -12.90 -0.31 16.08
CA TYR A 33 -11.58 0.17 15.64
C TYR A 33 -11.27 -0.13 14.17
N THR A 34 -12.13 -0.90 13.46
CA THR A 34 -11.92 -1.16 12.04
C THR A 34 -12.29 0.11 11.25
N GLN A 35 -11.30 0.67 10.57
CA GLN A 35 -11.48 1.90 9.78
C GLN A 35 -11.73 1.62 8.30
N SER A 36 -11.23 0.48 7.80
CA SER A 36 -11.31 0.13 6.38
C SER A 36 -11.27 -1.36 6.14
N PHE A 37 -11.69 -1.77 4.95
CA PHE A 37 -11.54 -3.13 4.42
C PHE A 37 -10.79 -3.11 3.11
N LEU A 38 -9.93 -4.10 2.92
CA LEU A 38 -9.23 -4.38 1.67
C LEU A 38 -9.60 -5.77 1.16
N ILE A 39 -9.85 -5.86 -0.14
CA ILE A 39 -10.13 -7.13 -0.82
C ILE A 39 -9.31 -7.18 -2.11
N SER A 40 -8.66 -8.31 -2.35
CA SER A 40 -7.90 -8.57 -3.57
C SER A 40 -8.60 -9.62 -4.42
N ILE A 41 -8.90 -9.32 -5.69
CA ILE A 41 -9.64 -10.18 -6.62
C ILE A 41 -8.90 -10.27 -7.94
N ASN A 42 -8.92 -11.45 -8.55
CA ASN A 42 -8.37 -11.64 -9.88
C ASN A 42 -9.06 -10.72 -10.90
N THR A 43 -8.30 -10.06 -11.77
CA THR A 43 -8.83 -9.14 -12.80
C THR A 43 -9.78 -9.81 -13.78
N SER A 44 -9.64 -11.12 -14.00
CA SER A 44 -10.53 -11.90 -14.87
C SER A 44 -11.87 -12.28 -14.24
N ASP A 45 -12.03 -12.11 -12.92
CA ASP A 45 -13.26 -12.48 -12.20
C ASP A 45 -14.26 -11.33 -12.18
N ASN A 46 -14.87 -11.05 -13.32
CA ASN A 46 -15.82 -9.95 -13.50
C ASN A 46 -17.06 -10.09 -12.60
N GLN A 47 -17.48 -11.31 -12.28
CA GLN A 47 -18.67 -11.52 -11.46
C GLN A 47 -18.43 -11.06 -10.01
N ASN A 48 -17.37 -11.54 -9.39
CA ASN A 48 -17.03 -11.14 -8.03
C ASN A 48 -16.65 -9.65 -7.96
N LEU A 49 -15.95 -9.12 -8.98
CA LEU A 49 -15.65 -7.68 -9.07
C LEU A 49 -16.93 -6.84 -9.05
N SER A 50 -17.96 -7.23 -9.81
CA SER A 50 -19.24 -6.53 -9.84
C SER A 50 -19.91 -6.53 -8.45
N ILE A 51 -20.00 -7.69 -7.80
CA ILE A 51 -20.62 -7.84 -6.47
C ILE A 51 -19.93 -6.94 -5.43
N ILE A 52 -18.61 -6.97 -5.42
CA ILE A 52 -17.82 -6.23 -4.44
C ILE A 52 -17.93 -4.73 -4.66
N ARG A 53 -17.92 -4.27 -5.92
CA ARG A 53 -18.15 -2.86 -6.25
C ARG A 53 -19.55 -2.40 -5.82
N GLN A 54 -20.59 -3.21 -6.05
CA GLN A 54 -21.94 -2.94 -5.57
C GLN A 54 -22.05 -2.94 -4.03
N SER A 55 -21.13 -3.62 -3.35
CA SER A 55 -21.01 -3.56 -1.90
C SER A 55 -20.24 -2.34 -1.39
N GLY A 56 -19.94 -1.36 -2.28
CA GLY A 56 -19.33 -0.07 -1.92
C GLY A 56 -17.80 -0.07 -1.87
N PHE A 57 -17.14 -1.13 -2.37
CA PHE A 57 -15.70 -1.13 -2.52
C PHE A 57 -15.27 -0.39 -3.79
N GLN A 58 -14.23 0.42 -3.69
CA GLN A 58 -13.64 1.16 -4.79
C GLN A 58 -12.31 0.51 -5.22
N PRO A 59 -12.03 0.42 -6.54
CA PRO A 59 -10.74 -0.05 -7.00
C PRO A 59 -9.65 0.96 -6.59
N LEU A 60 -8.56 0.46 -6.04
CA LEU A 60 -7.43 1.27 -5.59
C LEU A 60 -6.25 1.15 -6.55
N ARG A 61 -5.85 -0.08 -6.86
CA ARG A 61 -4.74 -0.37 -7.78
C ARG A 61 -4.83 -1.78 -8.34
N ILE A 62 -4.12 -2.04 -9.44
CA ILE A 62 -3.91 -3.38 -9.97
C ILE A 62 -2.52 -3.84 -9.55
N ILE A 63 -2.45 -5.02 -8.93
CA ILE A 63 -1.22 -5.67 -8.49
C ILE A 63 -0.89 -6.80 -9.47
N LYS A 64 0.36 -6.82 -9.93
CA LYS A 64 0.92 -7.89 -10.76
C LYS A 64 1.78 -8.79 -9.90
N TYR A 65 1.49 -10.10 -9.95
CA TYR A 65 2.27 -11.13 -9.25
C TYR A 65 3.24 -11.77 -10.23
N TRP A 66 4.51 -11.49 -10.04
CA TRP A 66 5.60 -11.99 -10.87
C TRP A 66 6.20 -13.25 -10.27
N GLN A 67 6.38 -14.26 -11.11
CA GLN A 67 7.05 -15.51 -10.77
C GLN A 67 8.28 -15.69 -11.67
N LYS A 68 9.36 -16.21 -11.12
CA LYS A 68 10.57 -16.49 -11.87
C LYS A 68 10.41 -17.75 -12.72
N ARG A 69 10.95 -17.73 -13.95
CA ARG A 69 11.07 -18.93 -14.80
C ARG A 69 12.26 -19.78 -14.33
N ASP A 70 12.03 -21.06 -14.04
CA ASP A 70 13.00 -21.94 -13.37
C ASP A 70 14.28 -22.25 -14.19
N LYS A 71 14.35 -21.95 -15.48
CA LYS A 71 15.36 -22.51 -16.40
C LYS A 71 16.40 -21.53 -16.94
N LEU A 72 16.41 -20.27 -16.60
CA LEU A 72 17.34 -19.32 -17.21
C LEU A 72 18.51 -19.00 -16.29
N LYS A 73 19.72 -19.30 -16.77
CA LYS A 73 20.97 -18.82 -16.15
C LYS A 73 21.10 -17.32 -16.47
N PHE A 74 21.02 -16.48 -15.47
CA PHE A 74 21.30 -15.06 -15.65
C PHE A 74 22.77 -14.83 -15.99
N LYS A 75 23.04 -14.01 -17.01
CA LYS A 75 24.37 -13.44 -17.16
C LYS A 75 24.66 -12.61 -15.92
N LYS A 76 25.77 -12.92 -15.26
CA LYS A 76 26.25 -12.13 -14.13
C LYS A 76 26.58 -10.74 -14.66
N VAL A 77 25.72 -9.77 -14.41
CA VAL A 77 26.03 -8.37 -14.70
C VAL A 77 27.02 -7.93 -13.62
N GLU A 78 28.19 -7.49 -14.03
CA GLU A 78 29.16 -6.93 -13.09
C GLU A 78 28.52 -5.69 -12.43
N ASN A 79 28.40 -5.72 -11.12
CA ASN A 79 27.97 -4.57 -10.31
C ASN A 79 29.08 -3.51 -10.40
N LYS A 80 29.08 -2.69 -11.45
CA LYS A 80 29.95 -1.52 -11.55
C LYS A 80 29.45 -0.36 -10.69
N ASP A 81 28.21 -0.45 -10.21
CA ASP A 81 27.57 0.60 -9.44
C ASP A 81 27.61 0.26 -7.95
N ASN A 82 28.03 1.19 -7.13
CA ASN A 82 28.27 1.06 -5.70
C ASN A 82 26.97 0.99 -4.87
N TYR A 83 26.01 0.18 -5.30
CA TYR A 83 24.76 -0.05 -4.57
C TYR A 83 24.91 -1.21 -3.59
N VAL A 84 24.53 -0.99 -2.35
CA VAL A 84 24.62 -1.96 -1.27
C VAL A 84 23.24 -2.47 -0.91
N TRP A 85 23.10 -3.80 -0.86
CA TRP A 85 21.91 -4.43 -0.31
C TRP A 85 22.07 -4.57 1.19
N GLU A 86 21.06 -4.12 1.93
CA GLU A 86 20.98 -4.25 3.37
C GLU A 86 19.64 -4.91 3.77
N ARG A 87 19.67 -5.78 4.78
CA ARG A 87 18.44 -6.33 5.35
C ARG A 87 17.64 -5.24 6.03
N LEU A 88 16.32 -5.43 6.12
CA LEU A 88 15.47 -4.50 6.86
C LEU A 88 15.91 -4.40 8.33
N ASN A 89 16.15 -3.21 8.75
CA ASN A 89 16.35 -2.77 10.14
C ASN A 89 15.37 -1.64 10.45
N GLU A 90 15.39 -1.12 11.64
CA GLU A 90 14.48 -0.06 12.07
C GLU A 90 14.65 1.22 11.26
N GLU A 91 15.89 1.66 11.06
CA GLU A 91 16.20 2.90 10.34
C GLU A 91 15.79 2.83 8.87
N ASN A 92 16.20 1.77 8.15
CA ASN A 92 15.90 1.66 6.73
C ASN A 92 14.44 1.29 6.46
N SER A 93 13.72 0.72 7.43
CA SER A 93 12.28 0.52 7.36
C SER A 93 11.51 1.84 7.37
N GLN A 94 11.98 2.84 8.11
CA GLN A 94 11.42 4.19 8.07
C GLN A 94 11.68 4.87 6.71
N GLN A 95 12.90 4.70 6.16
CA GLN A 95 13.24 5.29 4.86
C GLN A 95 12.40 4.67 3.72
N ILE A 96 12.29 3.34 3.65
CA ILE A 96 11.49 2.68 2.61
C ILE A 96 9.99 2.97 2.76
N TRP A 97 9.48 3.11 3.99
CA TRP A 97 8.11 3.54 4.24
C TRP A 97 7.84 4.93 3.68
N ARG A 98 8.78 5.88 3.82
CA ARG A 98 8.64 7.22 3.21
C ARG A 98 8.57 7.14 1.68
N LEU A 99 9.35 6.27 1.04
CA LEU A 99 9.27 6.04 -0.41
C LEU A 99 7.91 5.45 -0.81
N GLU A 100 7.39 4.50 -0.03
CA GLU A 100 6.05 3.96 -0.22
C GLU A 100 4.99 5.07 -0.14
N GLN A 101 5.03 5.88 0.93
CA GLN A 101 4.09 6.97 1.11
C GLN A 101 4.14 8.02 0.00
N ALA A 102 5.32 8.31 -0.53
CA ALA A 102 5.49 9.24 -1.65
C ALA A 102 4.90 8.71 -2.97
N ARG A 103 4.92 7.39 -3.16
CA ARG A 103 4.40 6.72 -4.36
C ARG A 103 2.88 6.56 -4.33
N GLU A 104 2.31 6.27 -3.16
CA GLU A 104 0.91 5.91 -3.04
C GLU A 104 -0.04 7.10 -3.17
N SER A 105 -1.18 6.87 -3.84
CA SER A 105 -2.23 7.88 -3.98
C SER A 105 -2.86 8.23 -2.63
N ILE A 106 -3.42 9.43 -2.51
CA ILE A 106 -4.13 9.88 -1.31
C ILE A 106 -5.28 8.93 -0.98
N ASN A 107 -6.02 8.46 -1.99
CA ASN A 107 -7.13 7.52 -1.80
C ASN A 107 -6.65 6.19 -1.21
N PHE A 108 -5.51 5.68 -1.66
CA PHE A 108 -4.93 4.46 -1.12
C PHE A 108 -4.51 4.65 0.34
N ARG A 109 -3.78 5.73 0.64
CA ARG A 109 -3.33 6.05 2.01
C ARG A 109 -4.49 6.27 2.99
N SER A 110 -5.60 6.83 2.55
CA SER A 110 -6.79 7.02 3.41
C SER A 110 -7.49 5.72 3.82
N ILE A 111 -7.28 4.65 3.05
CA ILE A 111 -7.86 3.33 3.32
C ILE A 111 -6.85 2.42 4.01
N PHE A 112 -5.58 2.54 3.64
CA PHE A 112 -4.51 1.70 4.14
C PHE A 112 -3.40 2.55 4.76
N ASP A 113 -3.44 2.66 6.08
CA ASP A 113 -2.45 3.39 6.88
C ASP A 113 -1.40 2.43 7.44
N ARG A 114 -0.50 1.97 6.55
CA ARG A 114 0.65 1.16 6.97
C ARG A 114 1.73 2.04 7.57
N GLN A 115 2.20 1.65 8.74
CA GLN A 115 3.30 2.31 9.43
C GLN A 115 4.63 1.58 9.16
N TRP A 116 5.74 2.25 9.36
CA TRP A 116 7.07 1.65 9.21
C TRP A 116 7.28 0.44 10.12
N ASN A 117 6.65 0.42 11.31
CA ASN A 117 6.69 -0.70 12.23
C ASN A 117 6.09 -1.97 11.61
N ASP A 118 5.01 -1.85 10.84
CA ASP A 118 4.38 -3.00 10.18
C ASP A 118 5.33 -3.64 9.16
N ILE A 119 6.15 -2.82 8.49
CA ILE A 119 7.18 -3.30 7.56
C ILE A 119 8.28 -4.02 8.34
N TYR A 120 8.74 -3.43 9.43
CA TYR A 120 9.81 -3.96 10.25
C TYR A 120 9.44 -5.27 10.96
N GLU A 121 8.26 -5.35 11.56
CA GLU A 121 7.78 -6.53 12.29
C GLU A 121 7.55 -7.74 11.38
N LYS A 122 7.02 -7.52 10.18
CA LYS A 122 6.78 -8.58 9.19
C LYS A 122 8.00 -8.94 8.34
N ARG A 123 9.19 -8.39 8.66
CA ARG A 123 10.41 -8.68 7.89
C ARG A 123 10.78 -10.17 7.91
N ASN A 124 11.43 -10.60 6.86
CA ASN A 124 11.95 -11.96 6.72
C ASN A 124 13.36 -11.94 6.09
N SER A 125 13.94 -13.09 5.85
CA SER A 125 15.30 -13.19 5.28
C SER A 125 15.43 -12.63 3.85
N LEU A 126 14.33 -12.40 3.15
CA LEU A 126 14.27 -11.90 1.77
C LEU A 126 14.03 -10.39 1.70
N THR A 127 13.51 -9.82 2.77
CA THR A 127 13.22 -8.38 2.83
C THR A 127 14.49 -7.57 3.04
N GLY A 128 14.57 -6.44 2.35
CA GLY A 128 15.72 -5.55 2.46
C GLY A 128 15.63 -4.38 1.50
N VAL A 129 16.60 -3.51 1.58
CA VAL A 129 16.69 -2.28 0.81
C VAL A 129 17.97 -2.19 0.00
N ILE A 130 17.93 -1.43 -1.06
CA ILE A 130 19.10 -1.02 -1.82
C ILE A 130 19.43 0.42 -1.44
N LYS A 131 20.65 0.63 -1.00
CA LYS A 131 21.18 1.95 -0.64
C LYS A 131 22.15 2.45 -1.71
N SER A 132 22.12 3.76 -1.94
CA SER A 132 23.13 4.48 -2.71
C SER A 132 24.42 4.63 -1.92
N LYS A 133 25.48 5.18 -2.56
CA LYS A 133 26.75 5.57 -1.89
C LYS A 133 26.53 6.55 -0.73
N GLU A 134 25.52 7.37 -0.84
CA GLU A 134 25.16 8.41 0.14
C GLU A 134 24.30 7.86 1.29
N ASN A 135 24.18 6.54 1.41
CA ASN A 135 23.37 5.84 2.41
C ASN A 135 21.85 6.08 2.29
N ASN A 136 21.37 6.61 1.16
CA ASN A 136 19.94 6.80 0.91
C ASN A 136 19.30 5.51 0.39
N VAL A 137 18.14 5.14 0.91
CA VAL A 137 17.35 4.03 0.39
C VAL A 137 16.68 4.47 -0.92
N ILE A 138 16.91 3.70 -1.98
CA ILE A 138 16.40 3.98 -3.33
C ILE A 138 15.42 2.94 -3.85
N ALA A 139 15.47 1.74 -3.32
CA ALA A 139 14.52 0.68 -3.60
C ALA A 139 14.55 -0.37 -2.48
N GLY A 140 13.55 -1.25 -2.44
CA GLY A 140 13.54 -2.36 -1.50
C GLY A 140 12.45 -3.38 -1.78
N LEU A 141 12.63 -4.53 -1.17
CA LEU A 141 11.64 -5.59 -1.07
C LEU A 141 11.08 -5.60 0.34
N ILE A 142 9.80 -5.39 0.46
CA ILE A 142 9.09 -5.31 1.73
C ILE A 142 7.97 -6.35 1.79
N PRO A 143 7.47 -6.71 2.97
CA PRO A 143 6.34 -7.62 3.09
C PRO A 143 5.12 -7.11 2.32
N SER A 144 4.40 -8.01 1.64
CA SER A 144 3.16 -7.65 0.95
C SER A 144 2.08 -7.19 1.92
N ILE A 145 1.23 -6.27 1.44
CA ILE A 145 0.06 -5.77 2.18
C ILE A 145 -1.03 -6.83 2.28
N CYS A 146 -1.31 -7.49 1.16
CA CYS A 146 -2.34 -8.53 1.04
C CYS A 146 -1.72 -9.79 0.42
N PRO A 147 -0.88 -10.53 1.15
CA PRO A 147 -0.20 -11.68 0.59
C PRO A 147 -1.21 -12.76 0.20
N ILE A 148 -1.17 -13.20 -1.05
CA ILE A 148 -1.97 -14.33 -1.55
C ILE A 148 -1.14 -15.60 -1.46
N TYR A 149 0.16 -15.45 -1.55
CA TYR A 149 1.13 -16.53 -1.48
C TYR A 149 2.00 -16.35 -0.24
N ASP A 150 2.44 -17.45 0.36
CA ASP A 150 3.25 -17.46 1.60
C ASP A 150 4.52 -16.59 1.50
N LEU A 151 5.08 -16.47 0.30
CA LEU A 151 6.29 -15.69 0.02
C LEU A 151 6.02 -14.66 -1.07
N SER A 152 5.18 -13.68 -0.76
CA SER A 152 4.95 -12.49 -1.58
C SER A 152 5.66 -11.29 -1.00
N LEU A 153 6.44 -10.60 -1.81
CA LEU A 153 7.12 -9.36 -1.42
C LEU A 153 6.80 -8.24 -2.41
N GLU A 154 6.47 -7.10 -1.89
CA GLU A 154 6.24 -5.89 -2.69
C GLU A 154 7.58 -5.22 -3.00
N LEU A 155 7.78 -4.89 -4.28
CA LEU A 155 8.94 -4.15 -4.73
C LEU A 155 8.62 -2.67 -4.81
N ILE A 156 9.29 -1.90 -3.96
CA ILE A 156 9.17 -0.44 -3.91
C ILE A 156 10.46 0.19 -4.43
N ARG A 157 10.33 1.31 -5.12
CA ARG A 157 11.45 2.08 -5.63
C ARG A 157 11.20 3.59 -5.52
N ASP A 158 12.27 4.36 -5.56
CA ASP A 158 12.19 5.80 -5.76
C ASP A 158 11.68 6.12 -7.18
N LEU A 159 10.93 7.19 -7.32
CA LEU A 159 10.39 7.65 -8.60
C LEU A 159 11.50 8.19 -9.55
N ILE A 160 12.59 8.71 -8.99
CA ILE A 160 13.75 9.27 -9.74
C ILE A 160 14.79 8.17 -10.00
N TRP A 161 14.39 7.06 -10.43
CA TRP A 161 15.18 5.86 -10.50
C TRP A 161 16.09 5.72 -11.74
N ASP A 162 17.33 5.26 -11.50
CA ASP A 162 18.24 4.81 -12.57
C ASP A 162 17.92 3.36 -12.99
N GLU A 163 17.70 3.12 -14.28
CA GLU A 163 17.41 1.79 -14.83
C GLU A 163 18.45 0.72 -14.45
N ARG A 164 19.69 1.13 -14.22
CA ARG A 164 20.80 0.25 -13.83
C ARG A 164 20.57 -0.43 -12.47
N LEU A 165 19.80 0.20 -11.58
CA LEU A 165 19.43 -0.36 -10.28
C LEU A 165 18.53 -1.58 -10.37
N VAL A 166 17.68 -1.62 -11.36
CA VAL A 166 16.68 -2.69 -11.51
C VAL A 166 17.31 -4.03 -11.78
N LEU A 167 18.41 -4.02 -12.52
CA LEU A 167 19.15 -5.26 -12.83
C LEU A 167 19.77 -5.87 -11.57
N SER A 168 20.05 -5.07 -10.55
CA SER A 168 20.62 -5.56 -9.28
C SER A 168 19.60 -6.33 -8.43
N ILE A 169 18.31 -5.97 -8.49
CA ILE A 169 17.25 -6.60 -7.69
C ILE A 169 16.99 -8.04 -8.11
N PRO A 170 16.70 -8.36 -9.39
CA PRO A 170 16.52 -9.73 -9.85
C PRO A 170 17.75 -10.60 -9.59
N GLN A 171 18.96 -10.06 -9.70
CA GLN A 171 20.18 -10.79 -9.42
C GLN A 171 20.30 -11.17 -7.95
N ARG A 172 19.97 -10.27 -7.05
CA ARG A 172 19.99 -10.56 -5.61
C ARG A 172 18.95 -11.58 -5.23
N ILE A 173 17.74 -11.45 -5.74
CA ILE A 173 16.67 -12.42 -5.49
C ILE A 173 17.03 -13.79 -6.05
N ASN A 174 17.72 -13.84 -7.20
CA ASN A 174 18.17 -15.08 -7.81
C ASN A 174 19.24 -15.80 -7.01
N ASN A 175 20.03 -15.08 -6.23
CA ASN A 175 21.08 -15.64 -5.38
C ASN A 175 20.52 -16.18 -4.04
N ILE A 176 19.25 -15.91 -3.73
CA ILE A 176 18.60 -16.44 -2.54
C ILE A 176 18.22 -17.89 -2.82
N LYS A 177 18.85 -18.82 -2.11
CA LYS A 177 18.49 -20.23 -2.12
C LYS A 177 17.14 -20.39 -1.41
N LEU A 178 16.08 -20.40 -2.18
CA LEU A 178 14.73 -20.71 -1.70
C LEU A 178 14.62 -22.25 -1.68
N ASN A 179 14.66 -22.88 -0.53
CA ASN A 179 14.48 -24.32 -0.36
C ASN A 179 13.14 -24.78 -0.96
N ASN A 180 13.07 -24.90 -2.30
CA ASN A 180 11.90 -25.31 -3.09
C ASN A 180 10.59 -24.50 -2.88
N LYS A 181 10.63 -23.37 -2.18
CA LYS A 181 9.46 -22.51 -2.01
C LYS A 181 9.30 -21.55 -3.20
N LYS A 182 8.09 -21.47 -3.74
CA LYS A 182 7.75 -20.50 -4.78
C LYS A 182 7.74 -19.10 -4.16
N PHE A 183 8.38 -18.17 -4.85
CA PHE A 183 8.50 -16.77 -4.44
C PHE A 183 7.85 -15.87 -5.48
N TYR A 184 7.16 -14.86 -5.04
CA TYR A 184 6.46 -13.90 -5.90
C TYR A 184 6.90 -12.47 -5.57
N ILE A 185 7.08 -11.68 -6.63
CA ILE A 185 7.27 -10.23 -6.51
C ILE A 185 5.96 -9.55 -6.88
N GLU A 186 5.53 -8.63 -6.07
CA GLU A 186 4.37 -7.78 -6.32
C GLU A 186 4.83 -6.42 -6.83
N THR A 187 4.21 -5.99 -7.93
CA THR A 187 4.36 -4.63 -8.48
C THR A 187 3.00 -4.05 -8.79
N THR A 188 2.92 -2.74 -8.93
CA THR A 188 1.71 -2.08 -9.44
C THR A 188 1.72 -2.04 -10.96
N SER A 189 0.54 -2.10 -11.59
CA SER A 189 0.42 -1.97 -13.05
C SER A 189 0.90 -0.59 -13.55
N GLU A 190 0.86 0.42 -12.70
CA GLU A 190 1.27 1.79 -13.01
C GLU A 190 2.78 1.94 -13.19
N ASP A 191 3.57 1.06 -12.59
CA ASP A 191 5.02 1.07 -12.73
C ASP A 191 5.49 0.32 -13.99
N SER A 192 5.19 0.89 -15.17
CA SER A 192 5.50 0.29 -16.46
C SER A 192 6.98 -0.05 -16.63
N LYS A 193 7.88 0.86 -16.21
CA LYS A 193 9.34 0.65 -16.31
C LYS A 193 9.80 -0.58 -15.54
N LEU A 194 9.34 -0.73 -14.29
CA LEU A 194 9.68 -1.89 -13.47
C LEU A 194 9.11 -3.19 -14.06
N ASN A 195 7.87 -3.12 -14.55
CA ASN A 195 7.21 -4.26 -15.18
C ASN A 195 7.97 -4.72 -16.43
N ASP A 196 8.40 -3.79 -17.29
CA ASP A 196 9.20 -4.09 -18.49
C ASP A 196 10.54 -4.76 -18.17
N ILE A 197 11.16 -4.35 -17.08
CA ILE A 197 12.44 -4.91 -16.65
C ILE A 197 12.28 -6.32 -16.09
N LEU A 198 11.26 -6.55 -15.28
CA LEU A 198 10.96 -7.89 -14.79
C LEU A 198 10.67 -8.84 -15.94
N ASP A 199 9.91 -8.42 -16.94
CA ASP A 199 9.61 -9.22 -18.13
C ASP A 199 10.90 -9.56 -18.91
N LYS A 200 11.76 -8.57 -19.16
CA LYS A 200 13.08 -8.77 -19.79
C LYS A 200 14.04 -9.62 -18.94
N SER A 201 13.82 -9.70 -17.63
CA SER A 201 14.69 -10.40 -16.66
C SER A 201 14.23 -11.83 -16.35
N SER A 202 13.49 -12.47 -17.25
CA SER A 202 13.00 -13.84 -17.10
C SER A 202 11.98 -14.07 -15.98
N TRP A 203 11.30 -13.03 -15.59
CA TRP A 203 10.08 -13.11 -14.78
C TRP A 203 8.86 -13.16 -15.70
N TYR A 204 7.76 -13.73 -15.23
CA TYR A 204 6.50 -13.70 -15.93
C TYR A 204 5.35 -13.39 -14.97
N ILE A 205 4.33 -12.75 -15.48
CA ILE A 205 3.13 -12.45 -14.69
C ILE A 205 2.37 -13.75 -14.49
N ARG A 206 2.24 -14.18 -13.25
CA ARG A 206 1.44 -15.36 -12.88
C ARG A 206 -0.04 -15.03 -12.88
N GLU A 207 -0.38 -13.88 -12.29
CA GLU A 207 -1.73 -13.35 -12.25
C GLU A 207 -1.72 -11.83 -11.99
N GLU A 208 -2.83 -11.21 -12.32
CA GLU A 208 -3.11 -9.81 -12.00
C GLU A 208 -4.36 -9.73 -11.12
N ARG A 209 -4.30 -8.90 -10.09
CA ARG A 209 -5.42 -8.73 -9.18
C ARG A 209 -5.73 -7.25 -8.96
N VAL A 210 -7.02 -6.96 -8.84
CA VAL A 210 -7.48 -5.65 -8.40
C VAL A 210 -7.52 -5.64 -6.88
N LEU A 211 -6.85 -4.69 -6.28
CA LEU A 211 -7.02 -4.35 -4.87
C LEU A 211 -8.15 -3.34 -4.76
N LEU A 212 -9.20 -3.70 -4.02
CA LEU A 212 -10.33 -2.83 -3.76
C LEU A 212 -10.36 -2.48 -2.26
N GLY A 213 -10.75 -1.26 -1.98
CA GLY A 213 -10.86 -0.77 -0.62
C GLY A 213 -12.22 -0.14 -0.32
N ARG A 214 -12.61 -0.24 0.93
CA ARG A 214 -13.79 0.44 1.46
C ARG A 214 -13.47 1.04 2.81
N SER A 215 -13.60 2.36 2.94
CA SER A 215 -13.51 3.04 4.23
C SER A 215 -14.85 2.93 4.98
N ILE A 216 -14.77 2.76 6.29
CA ILE A 216 -15.94 2.75 7.16
C ILE A 216 -15.94 4.06 7.95
N TRP A 217 -16.70 5.02 7.47
CA TRP A 217 -17.03 6.19 8.27
C TRP A 217 -18.10 5.79 9.28
N LYS A 218 -17.71 5.35 10.47
CA LYS A 218 -18.63 5.32 11.60
C LYS A 218 -18.74 6.78 12.06
N ARG A 219 -19.92 7.41 11.92
CA ARG A 219 -20.22 8.61 12.68
C ARG A 219 -19.90 8.26 14.13
N GLN A 220 -18.84 8.79 14.68
CA GLN A 220 -18.70 8.85 16.12
C GLN A 220 -19.95 9.59 16.56
N ASN A 221 -20.85 8.90 17.27
CA ASN A 221 -21.95 9.56 17.95
C ASN A 221 -21.27 10.70 18.71
N GLY A 222 -21.52 11.92 18.24
CA GLY A 222 -20.77 13.07 18.71
C GLY A 222 -20.76 12.96 20.22
N TYR A 223 -19.58 13.02 20.79
CA TYR A 223 -19.46 13.26 22.21
C TYR A 223 -20.50 14.34 22.47
N LYS A 224 -21.58 14.03 23.20
CA LYS A 224 -22.41 15.07 23.78
C LYS A 224 -21.41 15.89 24.57
N LEU A 225 -20.89 16.94 23.94
CA LEU A 225 -20.11 17.93 24.65
C LEU A 225 -21.00 18.23 25.86
N LYS A 226 -20.55 17.83 27.05
CA LYS A 226 -21.20 18.28 28.27
C LYS A 226 -21.34 19.78 28.05
N PRO A 227 -22.54 20.37 28.23
CA PRO A 227 -22.67 21.80 28.03
C PRO A 227 -21.54 22.43 28.84
N ILE A 228 -20.58 23.02 28.14
CA ILE A 228 -19.53 23.79 28.76
C ILE A 228 -20.29 24.84 29.51
N GLU A 229 -20.19 24.84 30.84
CA GLU A 229 -20.88 25.81 31.68
C GLU A 229 -20.66 27.17 31.03
N THR A 230 -21.75 27.86 30.77
CA THR A 230 -21.79 29.11 30.00
C THR A 230 -20.85 30.17 30.60
N GLU A 231 -20.47 30.04 31.86
CA GLU A 231 -19.48 30.88 32.56
C GLU A 231 -18.07 30.81 32.00
N LEU A 232 -17.63 29.63 31.49
CA LEU A 232 -16.27 29.49 30.89
C LEU A 232 -16.21 30.14 29.50
N LEU A 233 -17.29 30.11 28.74
CA LEU A 233 -17.36 30.76 27.43
C LEU A 233 -17.42 32.31 27.55
N SER A 234 -18.10 32.84 28.56
CA SER A 234 -18.15 34.30 28.78
C SER A 234 -16.78 34.87 29.16
N ASN A 235 -15.96 34.11 29.92
CA ASN A 235 -14.60 34.52 30.26
C ASN A 235 -13.60 34.41 29.10
N LEU A 236 -13.80 33.47 28.16
CA LEU A 236 -13.01 33.36 26.92
C LEU A 236 -13.38 34.44 25.89
N VAL A 237 -14.65 34.77 25.74
CA VAL A 237 -15.11 35.80 24.81
C VAL A 237 -14.73 37.21 25.31
N GLY A 238 -14.73 37.45 26.63
CA GLY A 238 -14.29 38.71 27.21
C GLY A 238 -12.81 39.05 26.95
N ASN A 239 -11.95 38.03 26.84
CA ASN A 239 -10.53 38.21 26.54
C ASN A 239 -10.22 38.34 25.03
N LEU A 240 -11.14 38.02 24.14
CA LEU A 240 -10.98 38.18 22.69
C LEU A 240 -11.39 39.56 22.15
N GLN A 241 -11.98 40.42 22.98
CA GLN A 241 -12.36 41.77 22.57
C GLN A 241 -11.23 42.81 22.64
N GLN A 242 -10.07 42.46 23.12
CA GLN A 242 -8.87 43.26 22.93
C GLN A 242 -8.16 42.87 21.64
N GLN A 243 -8.72 43.29 20.50
CA GLN A 243 -7.97 43.22 19.24
C GLN A 243 -6.83 44.24 19.32
N PRO A 244 -5.58 43.84 19.04
CA PRO A 244 -4.51 44.78 18.80
C PRO A 244 -4.89 45.57 17.53
N GLU A 245 -4.87 46.91 17.63
CA GLU A 245 -5.06 47.81 16.52
C GLU A 245 -4.06 47.41 15.39
N LEU A 246 -4.62 47.10 14.23
CA LEU A 246 -3.80 46.83 13.04
C LEU A 246 -3.02 48.11 12.69
N PRO A 247 -1.69 48.05 12.48
CA PRO A 247 -0.96 49.22 12.05
C PRO A 247 -1.48 49.71 10.71
N SER A 248 -1.83 50.98 10.66
CA SER A 248 -2.38 51.68 9.50
C SER A 248 -1.46 51.47 8.29
N THR A 249 -2.06 50.98 7.23
CA THR A 249 -1.64 50.83 5.83
C THR A 249 -0.41 51.65 5.42
N CYS A 250 0.64 50.98 4.97
CA CYS A 250 1.67 51.53 4.09
C CYS A 250 1.04 51.92 2.75
N LYS A 251 0.94 53.21 2.46
CA LYS A 251 0.62 53.75 1.13
C LYS A 251 1.82 53.47 0.21
N ILE A 252 1.64 52.57 -0.74
CA ILE A 252 2.60 52.39 -1.84
C ILE A 252 2.37 53.57 -2.82
N ASN A 253 3.28 54.55 -2.85
CA ASN A 253 3.36 55.55 -3.90
C ASN A 253 3.86 54.90 -5.16
N VAL A 254 2.97 54.69 -6.15
CA VAL A 254 3.35 54.41 -7.52
C VAL A 254 3.59 55.77 -8.18
N ASN A 255 4.83 56.18 -8.30
CA ASN A 255 5.25 57.28 -9.21
C ASN A 255 5.56 56.68 -10.59
N ARG A 256 5.04 57.38 -11.56
CA ARG A 256 5.13 57.19 -13.02
C ARG A 256 6.55 56.99 -13.55
#